data_9980ffb6aaac8363043e7253162c82ea
#
_entry.id   9980ffb6aaac8363043e7253162c82ea
#
_cell.length_a   1.000
_cell.length_b   1.000
_cell.length_c   1.000
_cell.angle_alpha   90.00
_cell.angle_beta   90.00
_cell.angle_gamma   90.00
#
_symmetry.space_group_name_H-M   'P 1'
#
loop_
_entity.id
_entity.type
_entity.pdbx_description
1 polymer ?
#
loop_
_entity_poly.entity_id
_entity_poly.type
_entity_poly.pdbx_seq_one_letter_code
_entity_poly.pdbx_strand_id
1 'polypeptide(L)'
;IPGSQKVYVEHGDLRIPFREVALEESANEPPVRLYDTSGPYTDATFAPQVDQGLPRMREEWIRERGDVEEYAGREARPEDNHRDEDDPNSFPDFPNKSRPLRAKAGGNVSQMYYARKGIITKEMEYVAHRENLGRSEFAGDGETFGANIPDFVTPEFVRKEIAEGRAIIPANIN
;
A
#
# COMPACT_ATOMS: atom_id res chain seq x y z
N ILE A 1 13.85 -11.28 -12.40
CA ILE A 1 15.15 -11.81 -11.92
C ILE A 1 15.01 -13.32 -12.00
N PRO A 2 15.94 -14.02 -12.69
CA PRO A 2 15.94 -15.48 -12.75
C PRO A 2 15.91 -16.06 -11.32
N GLY A 3 15.15 -17.14 -11.11
CA GLY A 3 15.04 -17.77 -9.80
C GLY A 3 14.12 -17.07 -8.79
N SER A 4 13.39 -16.03 -9.19
CA SER A 4 12.39 -15.40 -8.32
C SER A 4 11.09 -15.14 -9.04
N GLN A 5 9.98 -15.28 -8.31
CA GLN A 5 8.64 -15.03 -8.82
C GLN A 5 7.80 -14.22 -7.82
N LYS A 6 6.83 -13.47 -8.32
CA LYS A 6 5.82 -12.84 -7.48
C LYS A 6 4.74 -13.88 -7.16
N VAL A 7 4.44 -14.02 -5.88
CA VAL A 7 3.33 -14.84 -5.37
C VAL A 7 2.42 -13.99 -4.51
N TYR A 8 1.18 -14.41 -4.37
CA TYR A 8 0.20 -13.72 -3.52
C TYR A 8 -0.28 -14.66 -2.43
N VAL A 9 -0.35 -14.13 -1.22
CA VAL A 9 -1.07 -14.77 -0.11
C VAL A 9 -2.41 -14.08 0.04
N GLU A 10 -3.48 -14.85 -0.01
CA GLU A 10 -4.83 -14.33 0.12
C GLU A 10 -5.34 -14.54 1.53
N HIS A 11 -5.97 -13.49 2.09
CA HIS A 11 -6.64 -13.53 3.36
C HIS A 11 -7.96 -12.75 3.28
N GLY A 12 -9.08 -13.47 3.17
CA GLY A 12 -10.36 -12.87 2.84
C GLY A 12 -10.30 -12.16 1.48
N ASP A 13 -10.56 -10.87 1.46
CA ASP A 13 -10.46 -9.99 0.30
C ASP A 13 -9.07 -9.31 0.15
N LEU A 14 -8.16 -9.57 1.08
CA LEU A 14 -6.81 -9.04 1.01
C LEU A 14 -5.91 -9.93 0.16
N ARG A 15 -5.16 -9.32 -0.74
CA ARG A 15 -4.20 -9.98 -1.61
C ARG A 15 -2.80 -9.38 -1.38
N ILE A 16 -1.95 -10.12 -0.68
CA ILE A 16 -0.66 -9.64 -0.18
C ILE A 16 0.47 -10.19 -1.06
N PRO A 17 1.25 -9.32 -1.74
CA PRO A 17 2.32 -9.77 -2.64
C PRO A 17 3.60 -10.12 -1.88
N PHE A 18 4.21 -11.23 -2.27
CA PHE A 18 5.53 -11.67 -1.85
C PHE A 18 6.41 -11.98 -3.05
N ARG A 19 7.71 -11.88 -2.85
CA ARG A 19 8.73 -12.37 -3.77
C ARG A 19 9.25 -13.70 -3.24
N GLU A 20 8.95 -14.77 -3.95
CA GLU A 20 9.49 -16.09 -3.67
C GLU A 20 10.79 -16.28 -4.45
N VAL A 21 11.87 -16.57 -3.73
CA VAL A 21 13.22 -16.74 -4.29
C VAL A 21 13.61 -18.20 -4.15
N ALA A 22 13.81 -18.88 -5.27
CA ALA A 22 14.30 -20.25 -5.30
C ALA A 22 15.75 -20.30 -4.79
N LEU A 23 16.03 -21.25 -3.91
CA LEU A 23 17.39 -21.59 -3.50
C LEU A 23 18.03 -22.59 -4.46
N GLU A 24 19.33 -22.74 -4.37
CA GLU A 24 20.03 -23.81 -5.12
C GLU A 24 19.55 -25.19 -4.63
N GLU A 25 19.45 -26.15 -5.56
CA GLU A 25 19.02 -27.52 -5.24
C GLU A 25 19.87 -28.16 -4.13
N SER A 26 21.14 -27.79 -4.03
CA SER A 26 22.07 -28.26 -3.01
C SER A 26 21.68 -27.85 -1.59
N ALA A 27 20.92 -26.77 -1.42
CA ALA A 27 20.47 -26.31 -0.11
C ALA A 27 19.41 -27.25 0.50
N ASN A 28 18.65 -27.95 -0.33
CA ASN A 28 17.55 -28.82 0.07
C ASN A 28 16.55 -28.12 1.04
N GLU A 29 16.32 -26.84 0.81
CA GLU A 29 15.43 -25.99 1.58
C GLU A 29 14.32 -25.39 0.68
N PRO A 30 13.16 -25.05 1.25
CA PRO A 30 12.09 -24.41 0.50
C PRO A 30 12.53 -23.00 0.03
N PRO A 31 11.86 -22.42 -1.01
CA PRO A 31 12.11 -21.07 -1.44
C PRO A 31 11.90 -20.05 -0.30
N VAL A 32 12.72 -19.02 -0.27
CA VAL A 32 12.60 -17.92 0.71
C VAL A 32 11.58 -16.90 0.21
N ARG A 33 10.65 -16.51 1.07
CA ARG A 33 9.67 -15.46 0.79
C ARG A 33 10.10 -14.13 1.41
N LEU A 34 10.12 -13.11 0.58
CA LEU A 34 10.44 -11.75 0.96
C LEU A 34 9.26 -10.82 0.63
N TYR A 35 9.14 -9.68 1.30
CA TYR A 35 8.15 -8.68 0.92
C TYR A 35 8.39 -8.21 -0.51
N ASP A 36 7.36 -8.23 -1.33
CA ASP A 36 7.45 -7.69 -2.69
C ASP A 36 7.04 -6.21 -2.70
N THR A 37 8.02 -5.36 -2.97
CA THR A 37 7.85 -3.91 -3.11
C THR A 37 7.93 -3.44 -4.57
N SER A 38 7.96 -4.37 -5.52
CA SER A 38 8.12 -4.06 -6.95
C SER A 38 6.86 -3.49 -7.62
N GLY A 39 5.74 -3.44 -6.90
CA GLY A 39 4.46 -3.00 -7.45
C GLY A 39 3.94 -3.94 -8.54
N PRO A 40 3.09 -3.47 -9.46
CA PRO A 40 2.47 -4.33 -10.47
C PRO A 40 3.43 -4.78 -11.58
N TYR A 41 4.56 -4.12 -11.77
CA TYR A 41 5.45 -4.36 -12.92
C TYR A 41 6.06 -5.76 -13.01
N THR A 42 6.14 -6.48 -11.90
CA THR A 42 6.66 -7.84 -11.85
C THR A 42 5.57 -8.90 -11.75
N ASP A 43 4.32 -8.51 -11.86
CA ASP A 43 3.18 -9.41 -11.96
C ASP A 43 3.05 -9.87 -13.42
N ALA A 44 3.13 -11.18 -13.65
CA ALA A 44 3.03 -11.75 -14.99
C ALA A 44 1.65 -11.52 -15.66
N THR A 45 0.63 -11.20 -14.87
CA THR A 45 -0.74 -10.93 -15.34
C THR A 45 -1.01 -9.46 -15.62
N PHE A 46 -0.07 -8.58 -15.25
CA PHE A 46 -0.21 -7.14 -15.43
C PHE A 46 0.55 -6.66 -16.68
N ALA A 47 -0.17 -6.04 -17.60
CA ALA A 47 0.39 -5.38 -18.76
C ALA A 47 0.33 -3.85 -18.55
N PRO A 48 1.45 -3.19 -18.17
CA PRO A 48 1.45 -1.76 -17.90
C PRO A 48 1.18 -0.96 -19.17
N GLN A 49 0.25 -0.01 -19.07
CA GLN A 49 -0.04 0.96 -20.14
C GLN A 49 0.31 2.35 -19.61
N VAL A 50 1.26 2.99 -20.26
CA VAL A 50 1.80 4.29 -19.82
C VAL A 50 0.73 5.39 -19.78
N ASP A 51 -0.20 5.35 -20.72
CA ASP A 51 -1.31 6.30 -20.83
C ASP A 51 -2.40 6.11 -19.76
N GLN A 52 -2.48 4.95 -19.12
CA GLN A 52 -3.44 4.68 -18.05
C GLN A 52 -2.87 4.90 -16.65
N GLY A 53 -1.54 4.97 -16.53
CA GLY A 53 -0.86 5.08 -15.24
C GLY A 53 -0.94 3.81 -14.39
N LEU A 54 -0.60 3.92 -13.12
CA LEU A 54 -0.64 2.81 -12.18
C LEU A 54 -2.05 2.59 -11.63
N PRO A 55 -2.49 1.34 -11.46
CA PRO A 55 -3.76 1.04 -10.82
C PRO A 55 -3.78 1.51 -9.37
N ARG A 56 -4.88 2.09 -8.95
CA ARG A 56 -5.12 2.51 -7.56
C ARG A 56 -5.54 1.31 -6.72
N MET A 57 -4.58 0.54 -6.24
CA MET A 57 -4.80 -0.75 -5.57
C MET A 57 -5.71 -0.68 -4.32
N ARG A 58 -5.81 0.47 -3.66
CA ARG A 58 -6.63 0.66 -2.46
C ARG A 58 -7.91 1.47 -2.69
N GLU A 59 -8.24 1.76 -3.96
CA GLU A 59 -9.39 2.61 -4.28
C GLU A 59 -10.70 1.99 -3.79
N GLU A 60 -10.87 0.68 -3.95
CA GLU A 60 -12.04 -0.04 -3.46
C GLU A 60 -12.18 0.11 -1.94
N TRP A 61 -11.14 -0.16 -1.16
CA TRP A 61 -11.15 0.00 0.29
C TRP A 61 -11.49 1.43 0.74
N ILE A 62 -11.01 2.43 -0.01
CA ILE A 62 -11.25 3.84 0.28
C ILE A 62 -12.72 4.19 -0.01
N ARG A 63 -13.26 3.73 -1.13
CA ARG A 63 -14.65 4.01 -1.52
C ARG A 63 -15.67 3.27 -0.66
N GLU A 64 -15.40 2.04 -0.25
CA GLU A 64 -16.25 1.25 0.64
C GLU A 64 -16.50 1.94 1.98
N ARG A 65 -15.53 2.70 2.51
CA ARG A 65 -15.71 3.48 3.74
C ARG A 65 -16.78 4.57 3.63
N GLY A 66 -17.10 5.00 2.41
CA GLY A 66 -18.19 5.93 2.15
C GLY A 66 -17.98 7.37 2.64
N ASP A 67 -16.78 7.72 3.08
CA ASP A 67 -16.42 8.99 3.71
C ASP A 67 -15.61 9.95 2.81
N VAL A 68 -15.41 9.55 1.56
CA VAL A 68 -14.74 10.35 0.54
C VAL A 68 -15.71 10.82 -0.54
N GLU A 69 -15.33 11.87 -1.24
CA GLU A 69 -15.96 12.39 -2.44
C GLU A 69 -14.92 12.77 -3.49
N GLU A 70 -15.29 12.67 -4.75
CA GLU A 70 -14.47 13.18 -5.84
C GLU A 70 -14.62 14.70 -5.97
N TYR A 71 -13.53 15.37 -6.34
CA TYR A 71 -13.58 16.80 -6.67
C TYR A 71 -12.70 17.09 -7.89
N ALA A 72 -12.84 18.27 -8.46
CA ALA A 72 -12.12 18.66 -9.68
C ALA A 72 -10.59 18.78 -9.52
N GLY A 73 -10.10 18.70 -8.26
CA GLY A 73 -8.73 19.05 -7.95
C GLY A 73 -8.54 20.55 -7.83
N ARG A 74 -7.29 20.99 -7.63
CA ARG A 74 -6.93 22.38 -7.75
C ARG A 74 -6.68 22.73 -9.21
N GLU A 75 -6.86 23.97 -9.54
CA GLU A 75 -6.48 24.50 -10.85
C GLU A 75 -4.96 24.36 -11.06
N ALA A 76 -4.57 23.91 -12.25
CA ALA A 76 -3.17 23.82 -12.62
C ALA A 76 -2.57 25.24 -12.74
N ARG A 77 -1.36 25.41 -12.22
CA ARG A 77 -0.62 26.67 -12.27
C ARG A 77 0.57 26.53 -13.21
N PRO A 78 1.08 27.65 -13.77
CA PRO A 78 2.27 27.62 -14.62
C PRO A 78 3.48 26.91 -13.99
N GLU A 79 3.61 26.98 -12.66
CA GLU A 79 4.71 26.33 -11.93
C GLU A 79 4.55 24.79 -11.87
N ASP A 80 3.37 24.29 -12.18
CA ASP A 80 3.10 22.86 -12.20
C ASP A 80 3.52 22.28 -13.56
N ASN A 81 4.70 21.68 -13.62
CA ASN A 81 5.24 21.00 -14.82
C ASN A 81 5.51 21.92 -16.03
N HIS A 82 5.91 23.15 -15.80
CA HIS A 82 6.18 24.11 -16.87
C HIS A 82 4.99 24.30 -17.84
N ARG A 83 3.80 24.31 -17.30
CA ARG A 83 2.59 24.51 -18.08
C ARG A 83 2.39 25.98 -18.37
N ASP A 84 2.96 26.42 -19.45
CA ASP A 84 2.66 27.70 -20.07
C ASP A 84 1.88 27.40 -21.36
N GLU A 85 0.67 27.91 -21.50
CA GLU A 85 -0.15 27.72 -22.72
C GLU A 85 0.55 28.31 -23.96
N ASP A 86 1.44 29.27 -23.77
CA ASP A 86 2.22 29.91 -24.80
C ASP A 86 3.59 29.20 -25.04
N ASP A 87 3.97 28.21 -24.24
CA ASP A 87 5.23 27.46 -24.43
C ASP A 87 5.01 26.23 -25.34
N PRO A 88 5.61 26.21 -26.56
CA PRO A 88 5.50 25.08 -27.46
C PRO A 88 6.12 23.78 -26.91
N ASN A 89 6.92 23.84 -25.83
CA ASN A 89 7.47 22.69 -25.13
C ASN A 89 6.63 22.26 -23.91
N SER A 90 5.48 22.91 -23.70
CA SER A 90 4.56 22.53 -22.63
C SER A 90 4.08 21.07 -22.81
N PHE A 91 4.18 20.27 -21.76
CA PHE A 91 3.71 18.89 -21.81
C PHE A 91 2.16 18.84 -21.87
N PRO A 92 1.59 18.02 -22.75
CA PRO A 92 0.14 17.81 -22.77
C PRO A 92 -0.37 17.24 -21.46
N ASP A 93 -1.64 17.47 -21.16
CA ASP A 93 -2.30 16.83 -20.04
C ASP A 93 -2.24 15.30 -20.15
N PHE A 94 -2.03 14.65 -19.02
CA PHE A 94 -2.12 13.20 -18.98
C PHE A 94 -3.57 12.76 -19.35
N PRO A 95 -3.75 11.92 -20.39
CA PRO A 95 -5.06 11.69 -20.99
C PRO A 95 -6.08 11.02 -20.05
N ASN A 96 -5.61 10.23 -19.10
CA ASN A 96 -6.45 9.47 -18.16
C ASN A 96 -6.33 10.00 -16.73
N LYS A 97 -6.33 11.31 -16.56
CA LYS A 97 -6.26 11.96 -15.26
C LYS A 97 -7.49 11.62 -14.42
N SER A 98 -7.32 10.76 -13.43
CA SER A 98 -8.39 10.45 -12.48
C SER A 98 -8.68 11.65 -11.57
N ARG A 99 -9.96 11.83 -11.22
CA ARG A 99 -10.34 12.86 -10.26
C ARG A 99 -9.82 12.51 -8.87
N PRO A 100 -9.20 13.45 -8.15
CA PRO A 100 -8.74 13.20 -6.80
C PRO A 100 -9.91 13.06 -5.83
N LEU A 101 -9.65 12.31 -4.76
CA LEU A 101 -10.57 12.12 -3.64
C LEU A 101 -10.21 13.11 -2.52
N ARG A 102 -11.23 13.52 -1.76
CA ARG A 102 -11.08 14.23 -0.50
C ARG A 102 -12.08 13.72 0.52
N ALA A 103 -11.84 13.99 1.79
CA ALA A 103 -12.85 13.72 2.82
C ALA A 103 -14.12 14.51 2.55
N LYS A 104 -15.28 13.91 2.80
CA LYS A 104 -16.57 14.62 2.81
C LYS A 104 -16.54 15.76 3.83
N ALA A 105 -17.38 16.77 3.65
CA ALA A 105 -17.44 17.93 4.52
C ALA A 105 -17.54 17.55 6.01
N GLY A 106 -16.64 18.09 6.84
CA GLY A 106 -16.54 17.78 8.26
C GLY A 106 -15.92 16.40 8.59
N GLY A 107 -15.51 15.64 7.58
CA GLY A 107 -14.86 14.33 7.73
C GLY A 107 -13.33 14.43 7.86
N ASN A 108 -12.73 13.30 8.24
CA ASN A 108 -11.29 13.10 8.24
C ASN A 108 -11.01 11.64 7.83
N VAL A 109 -10.05 11.45 6.94
CA VAL A 109 -9.72 10.16 6.33
C VAL A 109 -8.30 9.68 6.67
N SER A 110 -7.71 10.21 7.73
CA SER A 110 -6.40 9.74 8.19
C SER A 110 -6.52 8.43 8.97
N GLN A 111 -5.52 7.57 8.85
CA GLN A 111 -5.48 6.31 9.61
C GLN A 111 -5.53 6.54 11.13
N MET A 112 -4.92 7.62 11.62
CA MET A 112 -5.00 8.01 13.02
C MET A 112 -6.43 8.37 13.45
N TYR A 113 -7.18 9.05 12.60
CA TYR A 113 -8.58 9.37 12.90
C TYR A 113 -9.42 8.10 13.05
N TYR A 114 -9.31 7.16 12.13
CA TYR A 114 -10.00 5.88 12.22
C TYR A 114 -9.59 5.10 13.47
N ALA A 115 -8.28 5.02 13.72
CA ALA A 115 -7.74 4.31 14.87
C ALA A 115 -8.28 4.87 16.21
N ARG A 116 -8.32 6.18 16.36
CA ARG A 116 -8.88 6.86 17.57
C ARG A 116 -10.39 6.70 17.71
N LYS A 117 -11.09 6.48 16.60
CA LYS A 117 -12.52 6.13 16.58
C LYS A 117 -12.79 4.66 16.87
N GLY A 118 -11.77 3.85 17.06
CA GLY A 118 -11.91 2.40 17.25
C GLY A 118 -12.16 1.62 15.95
N ILE A 119 -12.00 2.26 14.80
CA ILE A 119 -12.24 1.65 13.48
C ILE A 119 -10.95 0.99 13.00
N ILE A 120 -11.04 -0.28 12.64
CA ILE A 120 -9.99 -1.03 11.97
C ILE A 120 -10.23 -0.89 10.47
N THR A 121 -9.20 -0.41 9.76
CA THR A 121 -9.25 -0.25 8.30
C THR A 121 -8.61 -1.45 7.61
N LYS A 122 -8.91 -1.63 6.32
CA LYS A 122 -8.26 -2.67 5.50
C LYS A 122 -6.74 -2.52 5.47
N GLU A 123 -6.24 -1.31 5.53
CA GLU A 123 -4.81 -1.04 5.63
C GLU A 123 -4.22 -1.57 6.94
N MET A 124 -4.93 -1.50 8.07
CA MET A 124 -4.48 -2.06 9.36
C MET A 124 -4.51 -3.59 9.34
N GLU A 125 -5.54 -4.20 8.74
CA GLU A 125 -5.62 -5.64 8.52
C GLU A 125 -4.45 -6.11 7.64
N TYR A 126 -4.21 -5.43 6.53
CA TYR A 126 -3.10 -5.72 5.61
C TYR A 126 -1.75 -5.70 6.32
N VAL A 127 -1.48 -4.66 7.12
CA VAL A 127 -0.23 -4.54 7.90
C VAL A 127 -0.09 -5.71 8.88
N ALA A 128 -1.14 -6.05 9.63
CA ALA A 128 -1.10 -7.14 10.58
C ALA A 128 -0.75 -8.49 9.91
N HIS A 129 -1.41 -8.80 8.80
CA HIS A 129 -1.12 -10.03 8.04
C HIS A 129 0.29 -10.05 7.47
N ARG A 130 0.72 -8.92 6.89
CA ARG A 130 2.07 -8.79 6.34
C ARG A 130 3.16 -9.00 7.38
N GLU A 131 3.01 -8.41 8.56
CA GLU A 131 3.97 -8.54 9.65
C GLU A 131 4.05 -9.97 10.18
N ASN A 132 2.92 -10.68 10.30
CA ASN A 132 2.90 -12.06 10.76
C ASN A 132 3.54 -13.03 9.76
N LEU A 133 3.30 -12.84 8.46
CA LEU A 133 3.90 -13.68 7.41
C LEU A 133 5.43 -13.53 7.38
N GLY A 134 5.95 -12.32 7.59
CA GLY A 134 7.40 -12.11 7.70
C GLY A 134 7.99 -12.83 8.93
N ARG A 135 7.27 -12.87 10.05
CA ARG A 135 7.74 -13.51 11.30
C ARG A 135 7.76 -15.02 11.23
N SER A 136 6.79 -15.64 10.59
CA SER A 136 6.74 -17.12 10.45
C SER A 136 7.94 -17.67 9.68
N GLU A 137 8.55 -16.88 8.82
CA GLU A 137 9.72 -17.26 8.03
C GLU A 137 11.06 -16.85 8.68
N PHE A 138 11.06 -15.83 9.54
CA PHE A 138 12.24 -15.31 10.22
C PHE A 138 12.16 -15.48 11.76
N ALA A 139 11.51 -16.51 12.26
CA ALA A 139 11.40 -16.83 13.68
C ALA A 139 12.75 -17.31 14.27
N GLY A 140 13.76 -16.49 14.22
CA GLY A 140 15.07 -16.71 14.78
C GLY A 140 15.76 -15.37 15.09
N ASP A 141 16.09 -15.17 16.35
CA ASP A 141 17.13 -14.25 16.86
C ASP A 141 17.07 -12.76 16.56
N GLY A 142 15.89 -12.19 16.25
CA GLY A 142 15.75 -10.74 16.21
C GLY A 142 15.72 -10.13 17.61
N GLU A 143 16.74 -9.36 18.00
CA GLU A 143 16.66 -8.54 19.19
C GLU A 143 15.53 -7.50 19.04
N THR A 144 14.63 -7.47 20.01
CA THR A 144 13.46 -6.57 19.98
C THR A 144 13.80 -5.10 20.18
N PHE A 145 15.06 -4.77 20.44
CA PHE A 145 15.55 -3.40 20.74
C PHE A 145 14.63 -2.63 21.72
N GLY A 146 14.05 -3.34 22.69
CA GLY A 146 13.16 -2.76 23.68
C GLY A 146 11.70 -2.54 23.20
N ALA A 147 11.36 -2.91 21.98
CA ALA A 147 9.98 -2.88 21.49
C ALA A 147 9.18 -4.06 22.07
N ASN A 148 8.08 -3.75 22.73
CA ASN A 148 7.16 -4.78 23.23
C ASN A 148 6.17 -5.20 22.14
N ILE A 149 6.68 -5.95 21.16
CA ILE A 149 5.89 -6.43 20.01
C ILE A 149 5.36 -7.82 20.34
N PRO A 150 4.05 -8.08 20.25
CA PRO A 150 3.49 -9.40 20.54
C PRO A 150 3.96 -10.42 19.52
N ASP A 151 3.99 -11.70 19.89
CA ASP A 151 4.38 -12.81 19.00
C ASP A 151 3.48 -12.88 17.76
N PHE A 152 2.23 -12.49 17.91
CA PHE A 152 1.27 -12.36 16.81
C PHE A 152 0.67 -10.96 16.76
N VAL A 153 0.85 -10.28 15.65
CA VAL A 153 0.33 -8.92 15.41
C VAL A 153 -1.13 -9.02 14.95
N THR A 154 -2.04 -8.45 15.74
CA THR A 154 -3.47 -8.38 15.37
C THR A 154 -3.82 -7.02 14.75
N PRO A 155 -4.90 -6.91 13.95
CA PRO A 155 -5.39 -5.62 13.47
C PRO A 155 -5.70 -4.64 14.60
N GLU A 156 -6.20 -5.13 15.75
CA GLU A 156 -6.45 -4.32 16.95
C GLU A 156 -5.16 -3.78 17.55
N PHE A 157 -4.10 -4.58 17.56
CA PHE A 157 -2.78 -4.11 17.99
C PHE A 157 -2.29 -2.98 17.10
N VAL A 158 -2.33 -3.17 15.77
CA VAL A 158 -1.96 -2.12 14.79
C VAL A 158 -2.79 -0.85 15.02
N ARG A 159 -4.11 -0.98 15.15
CA ARG A 159 -5.00 0.15 15.44
C ARG A 159 -4.59 0.89 16.71
N LYS A 160 -4.30 0.16 17.79
CA LYS A 160 -3.90 0.74 19.07
C LYS A 160 -2.59 1.51 18.95
N GLU A 161 -1.58 0.93 18.30
CA GLU A 161 -0.29 1.58 18.08
C GLU A 161 -0.43 2.88 17.27
N ILE A 162 -1.31 2.90 16.28
CA ILE A 162 -1.60 4.12 15.49
C ILE A 162 -2.37 5.14 16.34
N ALA A 163 -3.38 4.72 17.10
CA ALA A 163 -4.18 5.62 17.94
C ALA A 163 -3.34 6.35 19.01
N GLU A 164 -2.34 5.68 19.53
CA GLU A 164 -1.40 6.19 20.53
C GLU A 164 -0.18 6.91 19.90
N GLY A 165 -0.09 6.94 18.56
CA GLY A 165 0.96 7.66 17.83
C GLY A 165 2.32 6.96 17.81
N ARG A 166 2.37 5.66 18.14
CA ARG A 166 3.61 4.86 18.07
C ARG A 166 3.85 4.23 16.69
N ALA A 167 2.82 4.10 15.90
CA ALA A 167 2.91 3.61 14.52
C ALA A 167 2.20 4.54 13.54
N ILE A 168 2.64 4.49 12.28
CA ILE A 168 2.08 5.26 11.16
C ILE A 168 1.91 4.34 9.96
N ILE A 169 0.77 4.42 9.29
CA ILE A 169 0.58 3.84 7.97
C ILE A 169 0.62 4.98 6.95
N PRO A 170 1.62 5.05 6.07
CA PRO A 170 1.72 6.07 5.03
C PRO A 170 0.72 5.77 3.89
N ALA A 171 -0.56 5.97 4.16
CA ALA A 171 -1.66 5.66 3.26
C ALA A 171 -2.32 6.95 2.75
N ASN A 172 -2.06 7.30 1.49
CA ASN A 172 -2.76 8.38 0.79
C ASN A 172 -4.07 7.84 0.21
N ILE A 173 -5.10 8.67 0.15
CA ILE A 173 -6.38 8.33 -0.51
C ILE A 173 -6.36 8.55 -2.03
N ASN A 174 -5.29 9.14 -2.56
CA ASN A 174 -5.10 9.41 -4.00
C ASN A 174 -3.97 8.62 -4.61
#